data_ad157fb8696dd1ba6aa59b8f6061fc63
#
_entry.id   ad157fb8696dd1ba6aa59b8f6061fc63
#
_cell.length_a   1.000
_cell.length_b   1.000
_cell.length_c   1.000
_cell.angle_alpha   90.00
_cell.angle_beta   90.00
_cell.angle_gamma   90.00
#
_symmetry.space_group_name_H-M   'P 1'
#
loop_
_entity.id
_entity.type
_entity.pdbx_description
1 polymer ?
#
loop_
_entity_poly.entity_id
_entity_poly.type
_entity_poly.pdbx_seq_one_letter_code
_entity_poly.pdbx_strand_id
1 'polypeptide(L)'
;MSETQTYNYKVVRQFAIMTVIWGIVGMLVGVIIAAQLVWPELNIGPWLHFGRLRPLHTNAVIFAFGGCALFATSYYVVQRTCHVRLFCDKLAAFTFWGWQIVIVAAAITLPLGLTSGKEYAELEWPIDILITLVWVSYAVVFFGTIAKRKVSHIYVANWFYGGFILAVALLHVVNSCAIPVGLWKSYSCYAGVQDAMIQWWYGHNAVGFFLTAGFLGMMYYFVPKQAERPVYSYRLSIVHFWALIFTYMWAGPHHLHYTALPDWTQSVGMIFSLILLAPSWGGMINGI
;
A
#
# COMPACT_ATOMS: atom_id res chain seq x y z
N MET A 1 -30.20 -27.41 9.25
CA MET A 1 -29.76 -27.01 7.91
C MET A 1 -28.80 -25.83 8.10
N SER A 2 -27.50 -26.01 7.86
CA SER A 2 -26.54 -24.89 7.93
C SER A 2 -26.84 -23.98 6.76
N GLU A 3 -27.20 -22.72 7.03
CA GLU A 3 -27.22 -21.69 6.00
C GLU A 3 -25.87 -21.70 5.29
N THR A 4 -25.88 -21.99 3.99
CA THR A 4 -24.71 -21.89 3.14
C THR A 4 -24.28 -20.45 3.15
N GLN A 5 -23.26 -20.13 3.92
CA GLN A 5 -22.76 -18.76 4.10
C GLN A 5 -22.12 -18.29 2.79
N THR A 6 -22.84 -17.46 2.04
CA THR A 6 -22.35 -16.90 0.77
C THR A 6 -21.42 -15.73 1.03
N TYR A 7 -20.12 -15.91 0.72
CA TYR A 7 -19.13 -14.84 0.77
C TYR A 7 -19.42 -13.75 -0.29
N ASN A 8 -18.96 -12.53 -0.04
CA ASN A 8 -19.05 -11.46 -1.05
C ASN A 8 -17.90 -11.57 -2.05
N TYR A 9 -18.08 -12.40 -3.07
CA TYR A 9 -17.10 -12.52 -4.16
C TYR A 9 -17.29 -11.46 -5.26
N LYS A 10 -18.39 -10.69 -5.24
CA LYS A 10 -18.61 -9.62 -6.24
C LYS A 10 -17.52 -8.58 -6.17
N VAL A 11 -17.28 -7.99 -5.00
CA VAL A 11 -16.25 -6.96 -4.80
C VAL A 11 -14.84 -7.51 -5.01
N VAL A 12 -14.58 -8.75 -4.59
CA VAL A 12 -13.29 -9.44 -4.85
C VAL A 12 -13.01 -9.54 -6.35
N ARG A 13 -14.00 -10.01 -7.13
CA ARG A 13 -13.88 -10.12 -8.58
C ARG A 13 -13.70 -8.76 -9.25
N GLN A 14 -14.42 -7.74 -8.80
CA GLN A 14 -14.26 -6.38 -9.31
C GLN A 14 -12.84 -5.87 -9.14
N PHE A 15 -12.26 -5.98 -7.94
CA PHE A 15 -10.87 -5.61 -7.70
C PHE A 15 -9.87 -6.46 -8.50
N ALA A 16 -10.11 -7.78 -8.64
CA ALA A 16 -9.24 -8.67 -9.42
C ALA A 16 -9.22 -8.29 -10.92
N ILE A 17 -10.37 -7.95 -11.50
CA ILE A 17 -10.46 -7.46 -12.88
C ILE A 17 -9.69 -6.14 -13.01
N MET A 18 -9.90 -5.19 -12.08
CA MET A 18 -9.21 -3.91 -12.13
C MET A 18 -7.71 -4.03 -11.88
N THR A 19 -7.26 -5.04 -11.16
CA THR A 19 -5.83 -5.37 -11.05
C THR A 19 -5.23 -5.60 -12.44
N VAL A 20 -5.85 -6.43 -13.25
CA VAL A 20 -5.34 -6.71 -14.61
C VAL A 20 -5.38 -5.46 -15.49
N ILE A 21 -6.49 -4.72 -15.46
CA ILE A 21 -6.66 -3.50 -16.26
C ILE A 21 -5.60 -2.46 -15.91
N TRP A 22 -5.45 -2.13 -14.62
CA TRP A 22 -4.47 -1.14 -14.18
C TRP A 22 -3.02 -1.64 -14.31
N GLY A 23 -2.80 -2.95 -14.24
CA GLY A 23 -1.51 -3.55 -14.55
C GLY A 23 -1.10 -3.26 -15.99
N ILE A 24 -2.00 -3.52 -16.96
CA ILE A 24 -1.76 -3.23 -18.38
C ILE A 24 -1.51 -1.72 -18.59
N VAL A 25 -2.39 -0.87 -18.07
CA VAL A 25 -2.27 0.59 -18.23
C VAL A 25 -0.98 1.12 -17.58
N GLY A 26 -0.71 0.73 -16.33
CA GLY A 26 0.47 1.19 -15.62
C GLY A 26 1.78 0.76 -16.29
N MET A 27 1.87 -0.49 -16.75
CA MET A 27 3.05 -0.98 -17.48
C MET A 27 3.20 -0.31 -18.83
N LEU A 28 2.10 -0.05 -19.54
CA LEU A 28 2.13 0.67 -20.81
C LEU A 28 2.72 2.09 -20.64
N VAL A 29 2.29 2.81 -19.61
CA VAL A 29 2.90 4.13 -19.29
C VAL A 29 4.39 3.98 -19.01
N GLY A 30 4.80 2.90 -18.32
CA GLY A 30 6.21 2.57 -18.08
C GLY A 30 7.02 2.38 -19.37
N VAL A 31 6.45 1.67 -20.35
CA VAL A 31 7.09 1.49 -21.67
C VAL A 31 7.23 2.84 -22.38
N ILE A 32 6.20 3.69 -22.32
CA ILE A 32 6.22 5.02 -22.94
C ILE A 32 7.35 5.87 -22.32
N ILE A 33 7.42 5.97 -20.99
CA ILE A 33 8.47 6.78 -20.35
C ILE A 33 9.88 6.21 -20.57
N ALA A 34 10.02 4.90 -20.68
CA ALA A 34 11.30 4.28 -21.04
C ALA A 34 11.70 4.67 -22.48
N ALA A 35 10.76 4.65 -23.43
CA ALA A 35 10.97 5.09 -24.79
C ALA A 35 11.35 6.57 -24.88
N GLN A 36 10.75 7.43 -24.06
CA GLN A 36 11.05 8.87 -23.98
C GLN A 36 12.51 9.17 -23.55
N LEU A 37 13.15 8.27 -22.82
CA LEU A 37 14.57 8.38 -22.45
C LEU A 37 15.50 8.07 -23.62
N VAL A 38 15.03 7.23 -24.56
CA VAL A 38 15.80 6.85 -25.76
C VAL A 38 15.51 7.78 -26.93
N TRP A 39 14.24 8.18 -27.09
CA TRP A 39 13.76 9.07 -28.14
C TRP A 39 13.08 10.29 -27.53
N PRO A 40 13.85 11.37 -27.29
CA PRO A 40 13.33 12.60 -26.66
C PRO A 40 12.16 13.24 -27.39
N GLU A 41 12.01 12.98 -28.72
CA GLU A 41 10.92 13.48 -29.56
C GLU A 41 9.54 12.96 -29.13
N LEU A 42 9.51 11.84 -28.37
CA LEU A 42 8.28 11.28 -27.78
C LEU A 42 7.77 12.08 -26.57
N ASN A 43 8.51 13.09 -26.09
CA ASN A 43 8.04 14.03 -25.06
C ASN A 43 7.09 15.06 -25.70
N ILE A 44 5.81 14.69 -25.85
CA ILE A 44 4.80 15.48 -26.56
C ILE A 44 4.12 16.45 -25.62
N GLY A 45 4.28 17.74 -25.89
CA GLY A 45 3.62 18.83 -25.18
C GLY A 45 3.89 18.86 -23.68
N PRO A 46 3.22 19.74 -22.91
CA PRO A 46 3.49 19.88 -21.49
C PRO A 46 2.93 18.76 -20.63
N TRP A 47 1.98 17.95 -21.13
CA TRP A 47 1.25 16.96 -20.31
C TRP A 47 1.77 15.54 -20.45
N LEU A 48 2.39 15.20 -21.57
CA LEU A 48 2.80 13.84 -21.89
C LEU A 48 4.33 13.67 -21.92
N HIS A 49 5.08 14.56 -21.32
CA HIS A 49 6.52 14.39 -21.17
C HIS A 49 6.88 13.52 -19.96
N PHE A 50 8.11 12.99 -19.93
CA PHE A 50 8.64 12.10 -18.91
C PHE A 50 8.35 12.55 -17.47
N GLY A 51 8.59 13.83 -17.14
CA GLY A 51 8.40 14.33 -15.78
C GLY A 51 6.95 14.34 -15.29
N ARG A 52 5.95 14.24 -16.20
CA ARG A 52 4.53 14.12 -15.87
C ARG A 52 4.07 12.65 -15.86
N LEU A 53 4.60 11.85 -16.76
CA LEU A 53 4.20 10.45 -16.88
C LEU A 53 4.91 9.56 -15.88
N ARG A 54 6.12 9.91 -15.41
CA ARG A 54 6.88 9.11 -14.44
C ARG A 54 6.12 8.95 -13.11
N PRO A 55 5.65 10.01 -12.43
CA PRO A 55 4.83 9.86 -11.23
C PRO A 55 3.51 9.14 -11.51
N LEU A 56 2.89 9.36 -12.68
CA LEU A 56 1.70 8.61 -13.08
C LEU A 56 1.97 7.11 -13.17
N HIS A 57 3.06 6.70 -13.84
CA HIS A 57 3.48 5.30 -13.91
C HIS A 57 3.67 4.69 -12.53
N THR A 58 4.42 5.36 -11.66
CA THR A 58 4.73 4.88 -10.31
C THR A 58 3.47 4.67 -9.50
N ASN A 59 2.56 5.66 -9.48
CA ASN A 59 1.28 5.56 -8.77
C ASN A 59 0.37 4.48 -9.36
N ALA A 60 0.33 4.37 -10.68
CA ALA A 60 -0.49 3.36 -11.37
C ALA A 60 -0.03 1.93 -11.03
N VAL A 61 1.28 1.67 -11.01
CA VAL A 61 1.82 0.34 -10.71
C VAL A 61 1.69 0.01 -9.22
N ILE A 62 2.03 0.94 -8.33
CA ILE A 62 1.99 0.65 -6.89
C ILE A 62 0.54 0.63 -6.39
N PHE A 63 -0.23 1.70 -6.61
CA PHE A 63 -1.51 1.88 -5.95
C PHE A 63 -2.70 1.41 -6.78
N ALA A 64 -2.67 1.57 -8.11
CA ALA A 64 -3.77 1.07 -8.92
C ALA A 64 -3.64 -0.45 -9.14
N PHE A 65 -2.54 -0.93 -9.70
CA PHE A 65 -2.31 -2.36 -9.93
C PHE A 65 -2.13 -3.11 -8.61
N GLY A 66 -1.08 -2.80 -7.85
CA GLY A 66 -0.75 -3.46 -6.58
C GLY A 66 -1.85 -3.26 -5.53
N GLY A 67 -2.42 -2.06 -5.43
CA GLY A 67 -3.51 -1.77 -4.50
C GLY A 67 -4.78 -2.59 -4.79
N CYS A 68 -5.22 -2.67 -6.04
CA CYS A 68 -6.36 -3.51 -6.41
C CYS A 68 -6.11 -4.98 -6.09
N ALA A 69 -4.89 -5.49 -6.30
CA ALA A 69 -4.52 -6.86 -5.93
C ALA A 69 -4.62 -7.10 -4.43
N LEU A 70 -4.15 -6.14 -3.62
CA LEU A 70 -4.21 -6.23 -2.16
C LEU A 70 -5.63 -6.13 -1.61
N PHE A 71 -6.48 -5.25 -2.17
CA PHE A 71 -7.90 -5.20 -1.81
C PHE A 71 -8.63 -6.51 -2.17
N ALA A 72 -8.39 -7.04 -3.37
CA ALA A 72 -8.99 -8.29 -3.82
C ALA A 72 -8.63 -9.44 -2.89
N THR A 73 -7.33 -9.60 -2.64
CA THR A 73 -6.80 -10.74 -1.87
C THR A 73 -7.12 -10.62 -0.39
N SER A 74 -7.02 -9.44 0.23
CA SER A 74 -7.37 -9.25 1.63
C SER A 74 -8.86 -9.49 1.90
N TYR A 75 -9.75 -9.00 1.04
CA TYR A 75 -11.20 -9.28 1.15
C TYR A 75 -11.53 -10.75 0.92
N TYR A 76 -10.81 -11.41 0.03
CA TYR A 76 -10.96 -12.86 -0.16
C TYR A 76 -10.49 -13.63 1.07
N VAL A 77 -9.27 -13.35 1.52
CA VAL A 77 -8.61 -14.10 2.61
C VAL A 77 -9.33 -13.90 3.93
N VAL A 78 -9.72 -12.68 4.30
CA VAL A 78 -10.38 -12.41 5.58
C VAL A 78 -11.71 -13.13 5.70
N GLN A 79 -12.51 -13.20 4.64
CA GLN A 79 -13.77 -13.95 4.65
C GLN A 79 -13.53 -15.44 4.84
N ARG A 80 -12.55 -15.99 4.11
CA ARG A 80 -12.24 -17.43 4.11
C ARG A 80 -11.66 -17.89 5.43
N THR A 81 -10.76 -17.11 6.03
CA THR A 81 -10.08 -17.46 7.29
C THR A 81 -10.93 -17.15 8.52
N CYS A 82 -11.84 -16.19 8.44
CA CYS A 82 -12.79 -15.87 9.50
C CYS A 82 -14.11 -16.66 9.40
N HIS A 83 -14.32 -17.40 8.31
CA HIS A 83 -15.56 -18.15 8.03
C HIS A 83 -16.81 -17.27 8.13
N VAL A 84 -16.74 -16.03 7.63
CA VAL A 84 -17.83 -15.06 7.70
C VAL A 84 -17.79 -14.15 6.47
N ARG A 85 -18.98 -13.70 6.02
CA ARG A 85 -19.11 -12.69 4.98
C ARG A 85 -18.49 -11.36 5.42
N LEU A 86 -18.07 -10.51 4.48
CA LEU A 86 -17.59 -9.16 4.79
C LEU A 86 -18.56 -8.41 5.68
N PHE A 87 -18.04 -7.61 6.61
CA PHE A 87 -18.78 -6.90 7.63
C PHE A 87 -19.92 -6.05 7.06
N CYS A 88 -19.67 -5.37 5.95
CA CYS A 88 -20.64 -4.50 5.30
C CYS A 88 -20.41 -4.43 3.78
N ASP A 89 -21.34 -4.97 3.01
CA ASP A 89 -21.27 -4.99 1.54
C ASP A 89 -21.30 -3.58 0.92
N LYS A 90 -22.06 -2.66 1.52
CA LYS A 90 -22.17 -1.27 1.05
C LYS A 90 -20.84 -0.53 1.18
N LEU A 91 -20.17 -0.68 2.34
CA LEU A 91 -18.83 -0.10 2.55
C LEU A 91 -17.78 -0.76 1.67
N ALA A 92 -17.86 -2.08 1.44
CA ALA A 92 -16.96 -2.76 0.52
C ALA A 92 -17.13 -2.26 -0.93
N ALA A 93 -18.37 -2.01 -1.35
CA ALA A 93 -18.64 -1.40 -2.65
C ALA A 93 -18.16 0.06 -2.73
N PHE A 94 -18.33 0.84 -1.65
CA PHE A 94 -17.79 2.19 -1.56
C PHE A 94 -16.25 2.19 -1.65
N THR A 95 -15.58 1.28 -0.94
CA THR A 95 -14.12 1.09 -1.04
C THR A 95 -13.69 0.85 -2.49
N PHE A 96 -14.42 -0.02 -3.22
CA PHE A 96 -14.11 -0.30 -4.62
C PHE A 96 -14.24 0.95 -5.51
N TRP A 97 -15.40 1.57 -5.52
CA TRP A 97 -15.66 2.70 -6.39
C TRP A 97 -14.85 3.94 -6.02
N GLY A 98 -14.71 4.21 -4.71
CA GLY A 98 -13.90 5.30 -4.21
C GLY A 98 -12.42 5.15 -4.63
N TRP A 99 -11.88 3.92 -4.56
CA TRP A 99 -10.51 3.66 -5.03
C TRP A 99 -10.37 3.87 -6.54
N GLN A 100 -11.36 3.44 -7.35
CA GLN A 100 -11.33 3.71 -8.79
C GLN A 100 -11.39 5.22 -9.10
N ILE A 101 -12.18 5.99 -8.36
CA ILE A 101 -12.25 7.44 -8.49
C ILE A 101 -10.89 8.08 -8.15
N VAL A 102 -10.21 7.65 -7.08
CA VAL A 102 -8.85 8.11 -6.73
C VAL A 102 -7.89 7.86 -7.89
N ILE A 103 -7.89 6.65 -8.46
CA ILE A 103 -6.99 6.30 -9.58
C ILE A 103 -7.24 7.19 -10.80
N VAL A 104 -8.51 7.38 -11.17
CA VAL A 104 -8.87 8.25 -12.31
C VAL A 104 -8.51 9.70 -12.04
N ALA A 105 -8.74 10.20 -10.82
CA ALA A 105 -8.33 11.54 -10.42
C ALA A 105 -6.81 11.72 -10.52
N ALA A 106 -6.02 10.74 -10.07
CA ALA A 106 -4.57 10.74 -10.23
C ALA A 106 -4.15 10.74 -11.72
N ALA A 107 -4.82 9.94 -12.56
CA ALA A 107 -4.54 9.87 -13.99
C ALA A 107 -4.82 11.20 -14.73
N ILE A 108 -5.67 12.05 -14.17
CA ILE A 108 -5.96 13.38 -14.71
C ILE A 108 -5.01 14.42 -14.11
N THR A 109 -4.85 14.47 -12.80
CA THR A 109 -4.15 15.55 -12.10
C THR A 109 -2.63 15.50 -12.30
N LEU A 110 -2.02 14.31 -12.32
CA LEU A 110 -0.57 14.20 -12.49
C LEU A 110 -0.07 14.69 -13.86
N PRO A 111 -0.69 14.32 -15.01
CA PRO A 111 -0.32 14.91 -16.30
C PRO A 111 -0.54 16.42 -16.34
N LEU A 112 -1.59 16.93 -15.71
CA LEU A 112 -1.84 18.38 -15.60
C LEU A 112 -0.82 19.10 -14.72
N GLY A 113 -0.04 18.36 -13.91
CA GLY A 113 0.94 18.91 -13.00
C GLY A 113 0.38 19.43 -11.69
N LEU A 114 -0.82 19.01 -11.36
CA LEU A 114 -1.44 19.25 -10.06
C LEU A 114 -0.90 18.21 -9.08
N THR A 115 0.20 18.54 -8.43
CA THR A 115 0.97 17.61 -7.59
C THR A 115 1.66 18.33 -6.43
N SER A 116 1.73 17.64 -5.28
CA SER A 116 2.51 18.10 -4.13
C SER A 116 4.03 17.94 -4.35
N GLY A 117 4.45 17.09 -5.28
CA GLY A 117 5.85 16.75 -5.54
C GLY A 117 6.47 15.78 -4.55
N LYS A 118 5.72 15.21 -3.60
CA LYS A 118 6.18 14.18 -2.67
C LYS A 118 6.19 12.80 -3.34
N GLU A 119 7.31 12.10 -3.30
CA GLU A 119 7.46 10.77 -3.91
C GLU A 119 6.48 9.77 -3.31
N TYR A 120 5.74 9.06 -4.15
CA TYR A 120 4.65 8.12 -3.80
C TYR A 120 3.45 8.76 -3.05
N ALA A 121 3.41 10.09 -2.95
CA ALA A 121 2.35 10.87 -2.33
C ALA A 121 2.15 12.18 -3.09
N GLU A 122 2.20 12.09 -4.42
CA GLU A 122 2.18 13.24 -5.31
C GLU A 122 0.83 13.94 -5.39
N LEU A 123 -0.26 13.31 -4.91
CA LEU A 123 -1.61 13.84 -5.05
C LEU A 123 -1.85 15.06 -4.13
N GLU A 124 -2.75 15.92 -4.53
CA GLU A 124 -3.10 17.11 -3.75
C GLU A 124 -4.21 16.81 -2.74
N TRP A 125 -4.31 17.62 -1.72
CA TRP A 125 -5.12 17.46 -0.52
C TRP A 125 -6.58 17.04 -0.74
N PRO A 126 -7.33 17.42 -1.80
CA PRO A 126 -8.71 16.95 -1.98
C PRO A 126 -8.75 15.44 -2.26
N ILE A 127 -7.76 14.92 -3.01
CA ILE A 127 -7.67 13.50 -3.29
C ILE A 127 -7.16 12.75 -2.06
N ASP A 128 -6.25 13.32 -1.27
CA ASP A 128 -5.77 12.73 -0.02
C ASP A 128 -6.91 12.53 0.99
N ILE A 129 -7.84 13.47 1.07
CA ILE A 129 -9.07 13.31 1.88
C ILE A 129 -9.90 12.12 1.37
N LEU A 130 -10.09 12.02 0.06
CA LEU A 130 -10.84 10.89 -0.51
C LEU A 130 -10.13 9.56 -0.25
N ILE A 131 -8.81 9.50 -0.39
CA ILE A 131 -8.00 8.33 -0.03
C ILE A 131 -8.24 7.95 1.43
N THR A 132 -8.21 8.92 2.34
CA THR A 132 -8.45 8.70 3.78
C THR A 132 -9.83 8.08 4.02
N LEU A 133 -10.89 8.61 3.41
CA LEU A 133 -12.26 8.10 3.54
C LEU A 133 -12.39 6.67 3.02
N VAL A 134 -11.81 6.39 1.86
CA VAL A 134 -11.79 5.04 1.27
C VAL A 134 -11.02 4.07 2.15
N TRP A 135 -9.87 4.50 2.69
CA TRP A 135 -9.02 3.68 3.53
C TRP A 135 -9.67 3.35 4.88
N VAL A 136 -10.31 4.33 5.51
CA VAL A 136 -11.10 4.11 6.73
C VAL A 136 -12.24 3.11 6.48
N SER A 137 -12.95 3.26 5.35
CA SER A 137 -14.00 2.31 4.96
C SER A 137 -13.45 0.90 4.77
N TYR A 138 -12.29 0.77 4.15
CA TYR A 138 -11.58 -0.50 4.01
C TYR A 138 -11.23 -1.11 5.36
N ALA A 139 -10.65 -0.32 6.27
CA ALA A 139 -10.30 -0.73 7.63
C ALA A 139 -11.53 -1.23 8.40
N VAL A 140 -12.63 -0.49 8.36
CA VAL A 140 -13.90 -0.88 9.00
C VAL A 140 -14.42 -2.21 8.46
N VAL A 141 -14.40 -2.42 7.15
CA VAL A 141 -14.84 -3.68 6.55
C VAL A 141 -13.91 -4.83 6.96
N PHE A 142 -12.61 -4.64 6.90
CA PHE A 142 -11.64 -5.69 7.23
C PHE A 142 -11.68 -6.07 8.70
N PHE A 143 -11.51 -5.12 9.61
CA PHE A 143 -11.50 -5.38 11.06
C PHE A 143 -12.89 -5.77 11.60
N GLY A 144 -13.96 -5.20 11.04
CA GLY A 144 -15.32 -5.63 11.34
C GLY A 144 -15.58 -7.09 10.95
N THR A 145 -14.98 -7.55 9.85
CA THR A 145 -15.05 -8.97 9.45
C THR A 145 -14.28 -9.84 10.45
N ILE A 146 -13.08 -9.43 10.88
CA ILE A 146 -12.32 -10.14 11.93
C ILE A 146 -13.09 -10.18 13.26
N ALA A 147 -13.74 -9.08 13.65
CA ALA A 147 -14.53 -9.02 14.88
C ALA A 147 -15.72 -10.01 14.87
N LYS A 148 -16.29 -10.26 13.69
CA LYS A 148 -17.39 -11.23 13.48
C LYS A 148 -16.94 -12.65 13.16
N ARG A 149 -15.63 -12.95 13.26
CA ARG A 149 -15.10 -14.27 12.93
C ARG A 149 -15.79 -15.39 13.71
N LYS A 150 -15.95 -16.53 13.06
CA LYS A 150 -16.54 -17.75 13.65
C LYS A 150 -15.48 -18.76 14.10
N VAL A 151 -14.22 -18.36 14.13
CA VAL A 151 -13.07 -19.14 14.61
C VAL A 151 -12.40 -18.42 15.77
N SER A 152 -11.76 -19.15 16.68
CA SER A 152 -11.13 -18.56 17.87
C SER A 152 -9.84 -17.79 17.57
N HIS A 153 -9.08 -18.26 16.58
CA HIS A 153 -7.79 -17.68 16.19
C HIS A 153 -7.93 -16.63 15.07
N ILE A 154 -6.91 -15.80 14.92
CA ILE A 154 -6.71 -14.92 13.76
C ILE A 154 -5.54 -15.48 12.96
N TYR A 155 -5.79 -15.85 11.71
CA TYR A 155 -4.79 -16.46 10.85
C TYR A 155 -3.66 -15.47 10.50
N VAL A 156 -2.42 -15.93 10.37
CA VAL A 156 -1.22 -15.12 10.17
C VAL A 156 -1.34 -14.13 9.00
N ALA A 157 -1.94 -14.55 7.89
CA ALA A 157 -2.18 -13.65 6.76
C ALA A 157 -2.96 -12.39 7.17
N ASN A 158 -3.92 -12.52 8.08
CA ASN A 158 -4.70 -11.39 8.57
C ASN A 158 -3.90 -10.47 9.50
N TRP A 159 -2.84 -10.95 10.16
CA TRP A 159 -1.93 -10.08 10.92
C TRP A 159 -1.21 -9.13 9.97
N PHE A 160 -0.65 -9.67 8.89
CA PHE A 160 0.05 -8.87 7.87
C PHE A 160 -0.87 -7.86 7.17
N TYR A 161 -2.08 -8.28 6.77
CA TYR A 161 -3.07 -7.34 6.22
C TYR A 161 -3.51 -6.29 7.25
N GLY A 162 -3.70 -6.67 8.51
CA GLY A 162 -4.04 -5.73 9.57
C GLY A 162 -2.93 -4.71 9.82
N GLY A 163 -1.67 -5.16 9.90
CA GLY A 163 -0.49 -4.31 10.01
C GLY A 163 -0.37 -3.35 8.82
N PHE A 164 -0.54 -3.85 7.60
CA PHE A 164 -0.60 -3.06 6.38
C PHE A 164 -1.67 -1.96 6.46
N ILE A 165 -2.90 -2.30 6.83
CA ILE A 165 -4.03 -1.35 6.86
C ILE A 165 -3.78 -0.24 7.88
N LEU A 166 -3.34 -0.59 9.09
CA LEU A 166 -3.12 0.40 10.16
C LEU A 166 -1.91 1.28 9.88
N ALA A 167 -0.80 0.69 9.45
CA ALA A 167 0.41 1.44 9.16
C ALA A 167 0.18 2.43 8.00
N VAL A 168 -0.41 1.98 6.90
CA VAL A 168 -0.66 2.86 5.74
C VAL A 168 -1.63 3.99 6.07
N ALA A 169 -2.64 3.76 6.91
CA ALA A 169 -3.51 4.83 7.40
C ALA A 169 -2.72 5.92 8.11
N LEU A 170 -1.84 5.52 9.05
CA LEU A 170 -0.99 6.46 9.79
C LEU A 170 -0.01 7.20 8.87
N LEU A 171 0.67 6.45 8.01
CA LEU A 171 1.65 6.98 7.06
C LEU A 171 1.02 8.03 6.15
N HIS A 172 -0.15 7.73 5.58
CA HIS A 172 -0.85 8.62 4.68
C HIS A 172 -1.27 9.92 5.38
N VAL A 173 -1.94 9.83 6.52
CA VAL A 173 -2.41 11.01 7.25
C VAL A 173 -1.26 11.92 7.68
N VAL A 174 -0.16 11.33 8.19
CA VAL A 174 1.00 12.13 8.64
C VAL A 174 1.72 12.76 7.47
N ASN A 175 2.00 12.02 6.40
CA ASN A 175 2.77 12.54 5.27
C ASN A 175 1.98 13.55 4.42
N SER A 176 0.66 13.37 4.30
CA SER A 176 -0.23 14.27 3.54
C SER A 176 -0.71 15.47 4.36
N CYS A 177 -0.17 15.69 5.58
CA CYS A 177 -0.49 16.87 6.36
C CYS A 177 0.00 18.12 5.63
N ALA A 178 -0.94 18.94 5.17
CA ALA A 178 -0.67 20.09 4.30
C ALA A 178 -1.55 21.29 4.67
N ILE A 179 -1.08 22.47 4.29
CA ILE A 179 -1.78 23.75 4.42
C ILE A 179 -2.34 24.12 3.03
N PRO A 180 -3.65 23.98 2.80
CA PRO A 180 -4.25 24.35 1.53
C PRO A 180 -4.17 25.85 1.29
N VAL A 181 -3.76 26.23 0.08
CA VAL A 181 -3.75 27.64 -0.38
C VAL A 181 -4.61 27.83 -1.63
N GLY A 182 -5.15 26.75 -2.15
CA GLY A 182 -6.08 26.69 -3.27
C GLY A 182 -6.62 25.28 -3.43
N LEU A 183 -7.60 25.08 -4.32
CA LEU A 183 -8.25 23.79 -4.53
C LEU A 183 -7.23 22.69 -4.95
N TRP A 184 -6.24 23.07 -5.76
CA TRP A 184 -5.24 22.15 -6.30
C TRP A 184 -3.82 22.63 -5.96
N LYS A 185 -3.67 23.26 -4.80
CA LYS A 185 -2.36 23.68 -4.31
C LYS A 185 -2.34 23.71 -2.79
N SER A 186 -1.32 23.08 -2.24
CA SER A 186 -1.01 23.08 -0.81
C SER A 186 0.49 23.18 -0.57
N TYR A 187 0.87 23.41 0.68
CA TYR A 187 2.24 23.35 1.16
C TYR A 187 2.31 22.38 2.33
N SER A 188 3.45 21.66 2.47
CA SER A 188 3.66 20.76 3.60
C SER A 188 3.56 21.52 4.92
N CYS A 189 2.99 20.86 5.95
CA CYS A 189 3.03 21.33 7.35
C CYS A 189 4.44 21.26 7.94
N TYR A 190 5.35 20.54 7.31
CA TYR A 190 6.72 20.34 7.77
C TYR A 190 7.68 21.22 6.98
N ALA A 191 8.77 21.65 7.62
CA ALA A 191 9.74 22.56 7.02
C ALA A 191 11.14 21.95 6.94
N GLY A 192 11.85 22.27 5.87
CA GLY A 192 13.25 21.91 5.68
C GLY A 192 13.49 20.39 5.72
N VAL A 193 14.52 19.96 6.44
CA VAL A 193 14.91 18.56 6.53
C VAL A 193 13.87 17.70 7.25
N GLN A 194 12.99 18.28 8.07
CA GLN A 194 11.88 17.55 8.69
C GLN A 194 10.85 17.10 7.64
N ASP A 195 10.60 17.90 6.62
CA ASP A 195 9.74 17.48 5.52
C ASP A 195 10.33 16.30 4.75
N ALA A 196 11.64 16.31 4.50
CA ALA A 196 12.35 15.19 3.90
C ALA A 196 12.30 13.93 4.78
N MET A 197 12.43 14.09 6.12
CA MET A 197 12.34 12.99 7.06
C MET A 197 10.94 12.35 7.08
N ILE A 198 9.88 13.14 7.14
CA ILE A 198 8.50 12.65 7.11
C ILE A 198 8.20 12.00 5.76
N GLN A 199 8.64 12.63 4.66
CA GLN A 199 8.52 12.08 3.30
C GLN A 199 9.16 10.69 3.21
N TRP A 200 10.39 10.50 3.73
CA TRP A 200 11.08 9.22 3.62
C TRP A 200 10.74 8.22 4.72
N TRP A 201 10.24 8.70 5.86
CA TRP A 201 9.51 7.81 6.78
C TRP A 201 8.28 7.20 6.08
N TYR A 202 7.49 8.03 5.38
CA TYR A 202 6.39 7.57 4.55
C TYR A 202 6.89 6.67 3.39
N GLY A 203 7.83 7.14 2.57
CA GLY A 203 8.25 6.43 1.36
C GLY A 203 8.83 5.05 1.66
N HIS A 204 9.70 4.95 2.67
CA HIS A 204 10.24 3.68 3.13
C HIS A 204 9.14 2.75 3.66
N ASN A 205 8.26 3.26 4.51
CA ASN A 205 7.21 2.46 5.11
C ASN A 205 6.05 2.16 4.13
N ALA A 206 5.81 2.95 3.10
CA ALA A 206 4.92 2.60 2.01
C ALA A 206 5.40 1.31 1.31
N VAL A 207 6.69 1.18 1.03
CA VAL A 207 7.27 -0.06 0.52
C VAL A 207 7.17 -1.19 1.56
N GLY A 208 7.47 -0.91 2.84
CA GLY A 208 7.45 -1.91 3.92
C GLY A 208 6.06 -2.41 4.27
N PHE A 209 5.06 -1.55 4.28
CA PHE A 209 3.72 -1.94 4.70
C PHE A 209 2.76 -2.12 3.54
N PHE A 210 2.70 -1.20 2.58
CA PHE A 210 1.83 -1.37 1.43
C PHE A 210 2.28 -2.55 0.56
N LEU A 211 3.55 -2.61 0.19
CA LEU A 211 4.07 -3.71 -0.62
C LEU A 211 4.44 -4.92 0.24
N THR A 212 5.44 -4.83 1.10
CA THR A 212 5.97 -6.01 1.79
C THR A 212 4.92 -6.66 2.70
N ALA A 213 4.36 -5.96 3.68
CA ALA A 213 3.39 -6.58 4.60
C ALA A 213 2.10 -7.00 3.87
N GLY A 214 1.59 -6.19 2.95
CA GLY A 214 0.41 -6.54 2.15
C GLY A 214 0.62 -7.82 1.33
N PHE A 215 1.73 -7.92 0.60
CA PHE A 215 2.05 -9.12 -0.18
C PHE A 215 2.42 -10.33 0.68
N LEU A 216 3.02 -10.15 1.85
CA LEU A 216 3.21 -11.23 2.81
C LEU A 216 1.87 -11.78 3.31
N GLY A 217 0.87 -10.93 3.54
CA GLY A 217 -0.49 -11.38 3.82
C GLY A 217 -1.04 -12.31 2.73
N MET A 218 -0.80 -11.97 1.47
CA MET A 218 -1.14 -12.81 0.32
C MET A 218 -0.35 -14.12 0.33
N MET A 219 0.96 -14.06 0.49
CA MET A 219 1.85 -15.23 0.47
C MET A 219 1.50 -16.21 1.58
N TYR A 220 1.30 -15.77 2.82
CA TYR A 220 0.94 -16.63 3.95
C TYR A 220 -0.37 -17.39 3.78
N TYR A 221 -1.25 -16.94 2.88
CA TYR A 221 -2.46 -17.68 2.55
C TYR A 221 -2.30 -18.56 1.31
N PHE A 222 -1.80 -18.00 0.20
CA PHE A 222 -1.84 -18.69 -1.08
C PHE A 222 -0.71 -19.71 -1.24
N VAL A 223 0.50 -19.44 -0.72
CA VAL A 223 1.63 -20.39 -0.85
C VAL A 223 1.35 -21.70 -0.12
N PRO A 224 0.99 -21.71 1.19
CA PRO A 224 0.67 -22.97 1.88
C PRO A 224 -0.49 -23.71 1.24
N LYS A 225 -1.49 -22.97 0.74
CA LYS A 225 -2.66 -23.55 0.10
C LYS A 225 -2.33 -24.23 -1.23
N GLN A 226 -1.48 -23.61 -2.05
CA GLN A 226 -1.06 -24.19 -3.33
C GLN A 226 -0.05 -25.33 -3.15
N ALA A 227 0.80 -25.25 -2.16
CA ALA A 227 1.73 -26.32 -1.80
C ALA A 227 1.04 -27.49 -1.07
N GLU A 228 -0.24 -27.34 -0.68
CA GLU A 228 -0.99 -28.31 0.14
C GLU A 228 -0.26 -28.68 1.45
N ARG A 229 0.49 -27.73 2.02
CA ARG A 229 1.28 -27.90 3.23
C ARG A 229 1.09 -26.70 4.15
N PRO A 230 1.13 -26.88 5.48
CA PRO A 230 1.16 -25.76 6.41
C PRO A 230 2.48 -24.98 6.29
N VAL A 231 2.51 -23.76 6.80
CA VAL A 231 3.77 -23.03 7.00
C VAL A 231 4.72 -23.84 7.84
N TYR A 232 6.01 -23.77 7.57
CA TYR A 232 7.03 -24.57 8.25
C TYR A 232 6.99 -24.38 9.78
N SER A 233 6.88 -23.16 10.27
CA SER A 233 6.86 -22.86 11.69
C SER A 233 5.93 -21.69 12.05
N TYR A 234 4.89 -21.98 12.84
CA TYR A 234 4.02 -20.94 13.40
C TYR A 234 4.79 -19.98 14.33
N ARG A 235 5.74 -20.48 15.13
CA ARG A 235 6.58 -19.64 15.98
C ARG A 235 7.44 -18.69 15.16
N LEU A 236 8.00 -19.17 14.06
CA LEU A 236 8.77 -18.34 13.13
C LEU A 236 7.90 -17.29 12.46
N SER A 237 6.63 -17.58 12.19
CA SER A 237 5.67 -16.57 11.69
C SER A 237 5.44 -15.43 12.69
N ILE A 238 5.38 -15.75 13.99
CA ILE A 238 5.26 -14.74 15.05
C ILE A 238 6.50 -13.83 15.06
N VAL A 239 7.69 -14.43 15.05
CA VAL A 239 8.96 -13.69 15.03
C VAL A 239 9.05 -12.82 13.77
N HIS A 240 8.75 -13.42 12.60
CA HIS A 240 8.74 -12.70 11.32
C HIS A 240 7.81 -11.48 11.36
N PHE A 241 6.55 -11.67 11.78
CA PHE A 241 5.58 -10.59 11.82
C PHE A 241 6.02 -9.45 12.75
N TRP A 242 6.24 -9.74 14.02
CA TRP A 242 6.53 -8.69 15.02
C TRP A 242 7.87 -8.02 14.79
N ALA A 243 8.91 -8.78 14.44
CA ALA A 243 10.21 -8.20 14.14
C ALA A 243 10.14 -7.33 12.88
N LEU A 244 9.43 -7.78 11.82
CA LEU A 244 9.28 -7.00 10.60
C LEU A 244 8.54 -5.68 10.86
N ILE A 245 7.36 -5.74 11.46
CA ILE A 245 6.53 -4.56 11.72
C ILE A 245 7.27 -3.54 12.58
N PHE A 246 7.93 -4.00 13.64
CA PHE A 246 8.65 -3.11 14.56
C PHE A 246 9.90 -2.49 13.90
N THR A 247 10.73 -3.30 13.26
CA THR A 247 12.02 -2.80 12.74
C THR A 247 11.84 -1.98 11.47
N TYR A 248 10.89 -2.34 10.61
CA TYR A 248 10.65 -1.61 9.35
C TYR A 248 10.27 -0.16 9.59
N MET A 249 9.44 0.09 10.62
CA MET A 249 8.93 1.43 10.94
C MET A 249 10.04 2.47 11.17
N TRP A 250 11.20 2.06 11.68
CA TRP A 250 12.30 2.94 12.08
C TRP A 250 13.46 3.01 11.07
N ALA A 251 13.46 2.16 10.05
CA ALA A 251 14.56 2.11 9.09
C ALA A 251 14.54 3.26 8.06
N GLY A 252 13.43 4.00 7.93
CA GLY A 252 13.23 5.07 6.93
C GLY A 252 14.34 6.10 6.81
N PRO A 253 14.96 6.60 7.90
CA PRO A 253 16.03 7.57 7.80
C PRO A 253 17.29 7.10 7.05
N HIS A 254 17.42 5.81 6.73
CA HIS A 254 18.51 5.31 5.89
C HIS A 254 18.49 5.90 4.45
N HIS A 255 17.35 6.46 4.01
CA HIS A 255 17.29 7.20 2.75
C HIS A 255 17.96 8.57 2.80
N LEU A 256 18.30 9.05 3.98
CA LEU A 256 18.77 10.42 4.22
C LEU A 256 20.12 10.45 4.94
N HIS A 257 20.98 9.44 4.71
CA HIS A 257 22.35 9.47 5.19
C HIS A 257 23.12 10.65 4.57
N TYR A 258 24.03 11.22 5.35
CA TYR A 258 24.87 12.38 4.95
C TYR A 258 24.07 13.64 4.61
N THR A 259 22.85 13.76 5.14
CA THR A 259 22.03 14.96 5.03
C THR A 259 22.08 15.79 6.31
N ALA A 260 21.33 16.88 6.35
CA ALA A 260 21.23 17.74 7.53
C ALA A 260 20.34 17.15 8.66
N LEU A 261 19.91 15.89 8.56
CA LEU A 261 19.25 15.20 9.69
C LEU A 261 20.22 15.02 10.86
N PRO A 262 19.71 15.07 12.11
CA PRO A 262 20.53 14.75 13.29
C PRO A 262 21.18 13.37 13.16
N ASP A 263 22.42 13.24 13.65
CA ASP A 263 23.19 11.98 13.53
C ASP A 263 22.49 10.79 14.18
N TRP A 264 21.80 11.02 15.31
CA TRP A 264 21.06 9.94 15.97
C TRP A 264 19.96 9.35 15.09
N THR A 265 19.28 10.17 14.27
CA THR A 265 18.23 9.73 13.35
C THR A 265 18.81 8.87 12.24
N GLN A 266 19.96 9.28 11.69
CA GLN A 266 20.67 8.54 10.65
C GLN A 266 21.18 7.20 11.20
N SER A 267 21.71 7.20 12.43
CA SER A 267 22.16 5.99 13.13
C SER A 267 21.02 5.02 13.40
N VAL A 268 19.85 5.50 13.81
CA VAL A 268 18.64 4.68 13.98
C VAL A 268 18.26 4.03 12.64
N GLY A 269 18.21 4.79 11.55
CA GLY A 269 17.92 4.27 10.22
C GLY A 269 18.87 3.15 9.80
N MET A 270 20.16 3.31 10.04
CA MET A 270 21.17 2.29 9.75
C MET A 270 21.00 1.03 10.59
N ILE A 271 20.90 1.18 11.92
CA ILE A 271 20.78 0.05 12.85
C ILE A 271 19.54 -0.78 12.54
N PHE A 272 18.38 -0.13 12.39
CA PHE A 272 17.15 -0.85 12.10
C PHE A 272 17.14 -1.49 10.70
N SER A 273 17.86 -0.93 9.73
CA SER A 273 18.08 -1.56 8.43
C SER A 273 18.87 -2.87 8.56
N LEU A 274 19.89 -2.91 9.39
CA LEU A 274 20.66 -4.13 9.66
C LEU A 274 19.82 -5.18 10.42
N ILE A 275 19.03 -4.75 11.40
CA ILE A 275 18.17 -5.65 12.18
C ILE A 275 17.09 -6.29 11.29
N LEU A 276 16.64 -5.64 10.21
CA LEU A 276 15.68 -6.19 9.24
C LEU A 276 16.16 -7.51 8.60
N LEU A 277 17.45 -7.83 8.67
CA LEU A 277 17.96 -9.13 8.24
C LEU A 277 17.26 -10.28 8.97
N ALA A 278 17.02 -10.16 10.28
CA ALA A 278 16.41 -11.22 11.09
C ALA A 278 14.97 -11.57 10.65
N PRO A 279 14.02 -10.62 10.53
CA PRO A 279 12.69 -10.96 10.02
C PRO A 279 12.69 -11.40 8.56
N SER A 280 13.58 -10.87 7.71
CA SER A 280 13.69 -11.30 6.31
C SER A 280 14.07 -12.77 6.20
N TRP A 281 15.07 -13.20 6.96
CA TRP A 281 15.44 -14.63 7.05
C TRP A 281 14.33 -15.47 7.68
N GLY A 282 13.65 -14.95 8.70
CA GLY A 282 12.49 -15.62 9.31
C GLY A 282 11.38 -15.91 8.31
N GLY A 283 11.07 -14.95 7.45
CA GLY A 283 10.11 -15.11 6.37
C GLY A 283 10.57 -16.10 5.30
N MET A 284 11.82 -16.01 4.91
CA MET A 284 12.42 -16.87 3.88
C MET A 284 12.45 -18.34 4.31
N ILE A 285 12.97 -18.62 5.51
CA ILE A 285 13.00 -20.00 6.06
C ILE A 285 11.60 -20.57 6.23
N ASN A 286 10.62 -19.73 6.55
CA ASN A 286 9.25 -20.18 6.73
C ASN A 286 8.51 -20.46 5.41
N GLY A 287 9.05 -19.97 4.30
CA GLY A 287 8.50 -20.13 2.95
C GLY A 287 9.14 -21.24 2.12
N ILE A 288 10.30 -21.75 2.55
CA ILE A 288 10.99 -22.91 1.94
C ILE A 288 10.41 -24.21 2.50
#